data_d5d5c0fb5a18730666e5b23e585c43bd
#
_entry.id   d5d5c0fb5a18730666e5b23e585c43bd
#
_cell.length_a   1.000
_cell.length_b   1.000
_cell.length_c   1.000
_cell.angle_alpha   90.00
_cell.angle_beta   90.00
_cell.angle_gamma   90.00
#
_symmetry.space_group_name_H-M   'P 1'
#
loop_
_entity.id
_entity.type
_entity.pdbx_description
1 polymer ?
#
loop_
_entity_poly.entity_id
_entity_poly.type
_entity_poly.pdbx_seq_one_letter_code
_entity_poly.pdbx_strand_id
1 'polypeptide(L)'
;MPLTDFDLNDALTCDVVAETIGARRSLVLLLARQGLIETLKSKTDEPLLPRRVIVQLRRMQRLRRDLRVNFSGAAIILDLIARIEELNRELRAEQRPVTSDE
;
A
#
# COMPACT_ATOMS: atom_id res chain seq x y z
N MET A 1 -18.85 17.56 -11.62
CA MET A 1 -17.68 16.80 -11.29
C MET A 1 -17.81 15.35 -11.69
N PRO A 2 -16.98 14.89 -12.55
CA PRO A 2 -17.10 13.51 -12.98
C PRO A 2 -16.74 12.56 -11.86
N LEU A 3 -17.65 11.66 -11.56
CA LEU A 3 -17.45 10.68 -10.51
C LEU A 3 -16.56 9.55 -10.96
N THR A 4 -16.17 9.55 -12.23
CA THR A 4 -15.35 8.52 -12.79
C THR A 4 -13.86 8.78 -12.64
N ASP A 5 -13.50 9.97 -12.19
CA ASP A 5 -12.09 10.33 -12.02
C ASP A 5 -11.58 9.82 -10.68
N PHE A 6 -11.37 8.54 -10.59
CA PHE A 6 -10.76 7.98 -9.40
C PHE A 6 -9.26 7.95 -9.58
N ASP A 7 -8.58 8.72 -8.76
CA ASP A 7 -7.14 8.74 -8.73
C ASP A 7 -6.69 7.93 -7.53
N LEU A 8 -5.75 7.02 -7.73
CA LEU A 8 -5.23 6.21 -6.63
C LEU A 8 -4.48 7.06 -5.60
N ASN A 9 -4.21 8.31 -5.96
CA ASN A 9 -3.55 9.25 -5.07
C ASN A 9 -4.53 10.16 -4.34
N ASP A 10 -5.85 9.96 -4.53
CA ASP A 10 -6.84 10.76 -3.83
C ASP A 10 -6.59 10.70 -2.32
N ALA A 11 -6.66 11.86 -1.69
CA ALA A 11 -6.43 11.95 -0.25
C ALA A 11 -7.70 11.53 0.48
N LEU A 12 -7.58 10.49 1.30
CA LEU A 12 -8.68 9.97 2.09
C LEU A 12 -8.37 10.13 3.57
N THR A 13 -9.42 10.29 4.37
CA THR A 13 -9.25 10.32 5.81
C THR A 13 -9.12 8.90 6.36
N CYS A 14 -8.59 8.80 7.57
CA CYS A 14 -8.52 7.51 8.24
C CYS A 14 -9.91 6.92 8.46
N ASP A 15 -10.91 7.78 8.69
CA ASP A 15 -12.29 7.31 8.87
C ASP A 15 -12.80 6.60 7.63
N VAL A 16 -12.62 7.20 6.47
CA VAL A 16 -13.10 6.65 5.22
C VAL A 16 -12.40 5.33 4.91
N VAL A 17 -11.08 5.30 5.10
CA VAL A 17 -10.31 4.09 4.84
C VAL A 17 -10.73 2.97 5.79
N ALA A 18 -10.87 3.29 7.08
CA ALA A 18 -11.25 2.30 8.06
C ALA A 18 -12.63 1.71 7.76
N GLU A 19 -13.57 2.57 7.41
CA GLU A 19 -14.90 2.11 7.07
C GLU A 19 -14.87 1.22 5.83
N THR A 20 -14.09 1.60 4.85
CA THR A 20 -14.01 0.86 3.59
C THR A 20 -13.47 -0.56 3.80
N ILE A 21 -12.48 -0.72 4.67
CA ILE A 21 -11.86 -2.04 4.88
C ILE A 21 -12.48 -2.80 6.04
N GLY A 22 -13.46 -2.19 6.74
CA GLY A 22 -14.10 -2.85 7.86
C GLY A 22 -13.22 -2.93 9.09
N ALA A 23 -12.40 -1.93 9.34
CA ALA A 23 -11.48 -1.91 10.48
C ALA A 23 -11.79 -0.70 11.35
N ARG A 24 -11.14 -0.67 12.50
CA ARG A 24 -11.28 0.46 13.41
C ARG A 24 -10.39 1.61 12.96
N ARG A 25 -10.92 2.82 13.11
CA ARG A 25 -10.16 4.01 12.78
C ARG A 25 -8.82 4.05 13.54
N SER A 26 -8.85 3.65 14.81
CA SER A 26 -7.64 3.68 15.63
C SER A 26 -6.55 2.79 15.05
N LEU A 27 -6.91 1.68 14.44
CA LEU A 27 -5.93 0.80 13.80
C LEU A 27 -5.30 1.47 12.60
N VAL A 28 -6.12 2.07 11.74
CA VAL A 28 -5.61 2.73 10.55
C VAL A 28 -4.69 3.89 10.94
N LEU A 29 -5.10 4.66 11.94
CA LEU A 29 -4.31 5.78 12.43
C LEU A 29 -2.97 5.29 13.00
N LEU A 30 -2.99 4.19 13.75
CA LEU A 30 -1.78 3.62 14.31
C LEU A 30 -0.80 3.19 13.21
N LEU A 31 -1.32 2.49 12.21
CA LEU A 31 -0.48 2.03 11.09
C LEU A 31 0.13 3.21 10.34
N ALA A 32 -0.66 4.27 10.16
CA ALA A 32 -0.16 5.47 9.50
C ALA A 32 0.94 6.13 10.32
N ARG A 33 0.75 6.24 11.62
CA ARG A 33 1.73 6.89 12.49
C ARG A 33 2.99 6.08 12.65
N GLN A 34 2.89 4.77 12.52
CA GLN A 34 4.06 3.90 12.59
C GLN A 34 4.79 3.80 11.25
N GLY A 35 4.27 4.44 10.22
CA GLY A 35 4.90 4.40 8.91
C GLY A 35 4.74 3.08 8.18
N LEU A 36 3.77 2.27 8.59
CA LEU A 36 3.53 0.97 7.95
C LEU A 36 2.67 1.07 6.71
N ILE A 37 1.99 2.20 6.54
CA ILE A 37 1.24 2.49 5.32
C ILE A 37 1.60 3.90 4.89
N GLU A 38 1.46 4.15 3.60
CA GLU A 38 1.82 5.43 3.03
C GLU A 38 0.86 6.52 3.51
N THR A 39 1.40 7.72 3.74
CA THR A 39 0.59 8.87 4.12
C THR A 39 0.89 10.03 3.20
N LEU A 40 -0.07 10.94 3.13
CA LEU A 40 0.07 12.18 2.38
C LEU A 40 0.14 13.34 3.36
N LYS A 41 0.75 14.43 2.94
CA LYS A 41 0.83 15.62 3.77
C LYS A 41 -0.56 16.14 4.06
N SER A 42 -0.78 16.54 5.29
CA SER A 42 -2.06 17.07 5.75
C SER A 42 -1.81 18.37 6.48
N LYS A 43 -2.79 19.25 6.42
CA LYS A 43 -2.73 20.51 7.15
C LYS A 43 -3.16 20.36 8.59
N THR A 44 -3.63 19.17 8.95
CA THR A 44 -4.03 18.86 10.32
C THR A 44 -3.12 17.83 10.90
N ASP A 45 -3.33 17.52 12.19
CA ASP A 45 -2.55 16.49 12.85
C ASP A 45 -2.88 15.10 12.34
N GLU A 46 -4.04 14.93 11.73
CA GLU A 46 -4.44 13.63 11.23
C GLU A 46 -3.87 13.39 9.85
N PRO A 47 -3.24 12.24 9.64
CA PRO A 47 -2.70 11.94 8.32
C PRO A 47 -3.80 11.68 7.32
N LEU A 48 -3.53 12.05 6.08
CA LEU A 48 -4.35 11.66 4.95
C LEU A 48 -3.69 10.48 4.26
N LEU A 49 -4.49 9.66 3.63
CA LEU A 49 -4.00 8.43 3.02
C LEU A 49 -4.37 8.42 1.54
N PRO A 50 -3.45 7.98 0.68
CA PRO A 50 -3.82 7.83 -0.73
C PRO A 50 -4.74 6.63 -0.88
N ARG A 51 -5.60 6.68 -1.90
CA ARG A 51 -6.58 5.62 -2.12
C ARG A 51 -5.93 4.25 -2.28
N ARG A 52 -4.74 4.20 -2.84
CA ARG A 52 -4.05 2.91 -3.04
C ARG A 52 -3.75 2.19 -1.73
N VAL A 53 -3.78 2.89 -0.61
CA VAL A 53 -3.57 2.29 0.71
C VAL A 53 -4.68 1.30 1.03
N ILE A 54 -5.88 1.50 0.47
CA ILE A 54 -6.97 0.54 0.68
C ILE A 54 -6.57 -0.84 0.18
N VAL A 55 -5.99 -0.91 -1.00
CA VAL A 55 -5.53 -2.19 -1.56
C VAL A 55 -4.46 -2.80 -0.68
N GLN A 56 -3.50 -1.97 -0.25
CA GLN A 56 -2.43 -2.43 0.62
C GLN A 56 -2.98 -2.99 1.92
N LEU A 57 -3.90 -2.27 2.55
CA LEU A 57 -4.48 -2.71 3.82
C LEU A 57 -5.28 -4.00 3.67
N ARG A 58 -6.01 -4.16 2.57
CA ARG A 58 -6.74 -5.39 2.33
C ARG A 58 -5.80 -6.57 2.17
N ARG A 59 -4.67 -6.36 1.52
CA ARG A 59 -3.65 -7.41 1.40
C ARG A 59 -3.04 -7.73 2.76
N MET A 60 -2.82 -6.72 3.58
CA MET A 60 -2.31 -6.93 4.94
C MET A 60 -3.30 -7.72 5.77
N GLN A 61 -4.59 -7.42 5.65
CA GLN A 61 -5.62 -8.16 6.37
C GLN A 61 -5.62 -9.64 5.95
N ARG A 62 -5.47 -9.91 4.66
CA ARG A 62 -5.42 -11.27 4.17
C ARG A 62 -4.21 -12.02 4.69
N LEU A 63 -3.04 -11.40 4.64
CA LEU A 63 -1.81 -12.02 5.13
C LEU A 63 -1.92 -12.32 6.63
N ARG A 64 -2.50 -11.38 7.35
CA ARG A 64 -2.66 -11.54 8.78
C ARG A 64 -3.54 -12.77 9.09
N ARG A 65 -4.61 -12.92 8.32
CA ARG A 65 -5.53 -14.03 8.52
C ARG A 65 -4.92 -15.35 8.07
N ASP A 66 -4.27 -15.34 6.91
CA ASP A 66 -3.78 -16.57 6.31
C ASP A 66 -2.49 -17.06 6.94
N LEU A 67 -1.61 -16.15 7.31
CA LEU A 67 -0.30 -16.50 7.85
C LEU A 67 -0.18 -16.26 9.34
N ARG A 68 -1.22 -15.68 9.94
CA ARG A 68 -1.26 -15.39 11.38
C ARG A 68 -0.10 -14.49 11.82
N VAL A 69 0.26 -13.55 10.96
CA VAL A 69 1.23 -12.52 11.31
C VAL A 69 0.46 -11.29 11.78
N ASN A 70 1.14 -10.44 12.55
CA ASN A 70 0.53 -9.17 12.92
C ASN A 70 0.63 -8.18 11.76
N PHE A 71 0.04 -6.99 11.93
CA PHE A 71 0.06 -5.99 10.85
C PHE A 71 1.46 -5.55 10.48
N SER A 72 2.35 -5.43 11.47
CA SER A 72 3.74 -5.07 11.19
C SER A 72 4.40 -6.12 10.31
N GLY A 73 4.19 -7.38 10.64
CA GLY A 73 4.74 -8.47 9.84
C GLY A 73 4.16 -8.49 8.44
N ALA A 74 2.84 -8.25 8.33
CA ALA A 74 2.19 -8.21 7.02
C ALA A 74 2.76 -7.07 6.17
N ALA A 75 2.98 -5.90 6.78
CA ALA A 75 3.55 -4.77 6.06
C ALA A 75 4.95 -5.09 5.55
N ILE A 76 5.76 -5.74 6.38
CA ILE A 76 7.10 -6.11 5.99
C ILE A 76 7.06 -7.12 4.84
N ILE A 77 6.15 -8.08 4.91
CA ILE A 77 6.01 -9.08 3.84
C ILE A 77 5.66 -8.41 2.51
N LEU A 78 4.70 -7.48 2.53
CA LEU A 78 4.31 -6.79 1.31
C LEU A 78 5.45 -5.94 0.76
N ASP A 79 6.19 -5.30 1.64
CA ASP A 79 7.34 -4.50 1.23
C ASP A 79 8.40 -5.39 0.57
N LEU A 80 8.67 -6.55 1.16
CA LEU A 80 9.65 -7.49 0.61
C LEU A 80 9.18 -8.05 -0.72
N ILE A 81 7.89 -8.35 -0.86
CA ILE A 81 7.35 -8.83 -2.13
C ILE A 81 7.54 -7.78 -3.21
N ALA A 82 7.23 -6.52 -2.90
CA ALA A 82 7.40 -5.44 -3.86
C ALA A 82 8.87 -5.32 -4.26
N ARG A 83 9.77 -5.47 -3.30
CA ARG A 83 11.20 -5.40 -3.57
C ARG A 83 11.65 -6.56 -4.45
N ILE A 84 11.15 -7.75 -4.18
CA ILE A 84 11.48 -8.93 -5.00
C ILE A 84 10.99 -8.72 -6.42
N GLU A 85 9.77 -8.21 -6.58
CA GLU A 85 9.23 -7.97 -7.92
C GLU A 85 10.05 -6.94 -8.68
N GLU A 86 10.49 -5.91 -7.98
CA GLU A 86 11.34 -4.90 -8.60
C GLU A 86 12.67 -5.48 -9.05
N LEU A 87 13.31 -6.26 -8.17
CA LEU A 87 14.58 -6.89 -8.49
C LEU A 87 14.43 -7.87 -9.65
N ASN A 88 13.33 -8.59 -9.70
CA ASN A 88 13.10 -9.51 -10.81
C ASN A 88 12.93 -8.77 -12.11
N ARG A 89 12.28 -7.61 -12.09
CA ARG A 89 12.14 -6.80 -13.31
C ARG A 89 13.50 -6.29 -13.77
N GLU A 90 14.34 -5.86 -12.84
CA GLU A 90 15.67 -5.38 -13.17
C GLU A 90 16.51 -6.52 -13.75
N LEU A 91 16.42 -7.69 -13.13
CA LEU A 91 17.19 -8.85 -13.59
C LEU A 91 16.77 -9.26 -14.99
N ARG A 92 15.48 -9.27 -15.27
CA ARG A 92 15.00 -9.61 -16.60
C ARG A 92 15.47 -8.60 -17.64
N ALA A 93 15.50 -7.33 -17.27
CA ALA A 93 15.98 -6.29 -18.19
C ALA A 93 17.45 -6.52 -18.54
N GLU A 94 18.26 -6.94 -17.56
CA GLU A 94 19.66 -7.21 -17.81
C GLU A 94 19.87 -8.47 -18.64
N GLN A 95 18.96 -9.43 -18.48
CA GLN A 95 19.08 -10.71 -19.21
C GLN A 95 18.48 -10.64 -20.60
N ARG A 96 17.83 -9.54 -20.93
CA ARG A 96 17.23 -9.40 -22.24
C ARG A 96 18.34 -9.47 -23.29
N PRO A 97 18.18 -10.31 -24.31
CA PRO A 97 19.21 -10.39 -25.33
C PRO A 97 19.35 -9.08 -26.06
N VAL A 98 20.58 -8.74 -26.38
CA VAL A 98 20.85 -7.55 -27.19
C VAL A 98 20.52 -7.91 -28.63
N THR A 99 19.41 -7.37 -29.07
CA THR A 99 18.92 -7.74 -30.40
C THR A 99 19.38 -6.80 -31.49
N SER A 100 20.08 -5.85 -31.13
CA SER A 100 20.45 -4.88 -32.05
C SER A 100 21.23 -5.30 -33.21
N ASP A 101 21.37 -5.48 -33.42
CA ASP A 101 21.96 -5.91 -33.99
C ASP A 101 21.91 -6.38 -34.89
N GLU A 102 21.91 -6.36 -34.88
CA GLU A 102 21.87 -6.89 -35.47
C GLU A 102 21.53 -6.49 -36.00
#